data_c1dd53a7247349d3cb6093fd7a710c04
#
_entry.id   c1dd53a7247349d3cb6093fd7a710c04
#
_cell.length_a   1.000
_cell.length_b   1.000
_cell.length_c   1.000
_cell.angle_alpha   90.00
_cell.angle_beta   90.00
_cell.angle_gamma   90.00
#
_symmetry.space_group_name_H-M   'P 1'
#
loop_
_entity.id
_entity.type
_entity.pdbx_description
1 polymer ?
#
loop_
_entity_poly.entity_id
_entity_poly.type
_entity_poly.pdbx_seq_one_letter_code
_entity_poly.pdbx_strand_id
1 'polypeptide(L)'
;MAHENLSPITQPLPSGLVPSGFAAVEQEIARACKEARRDRASVSLIAVSKTFDADAITPVIEAGQRIFGENRVQEAKAKWPGLMSAYPGIALHLIGPLQSNKAKEAVALFDAIHSVDRPSICQALAKEIDSQKRRPQLFVQLNTGEEPQKAGVAPTEADAFIAACREKHGLEISGLMCIPPVDEAPAPHFALTAKIAARNGLTNLSMGMSADFKIAIAFGATHVRVGSAIFGHR
;
A
#
# COMPACT_ATOMS: atom_id res chain seq x y z
N MET A 1 -4.04 28.90 -27.97
CA MET A 1 -3.82 27.45 -28.06
C MET A 1 -4.59 26.81 -26.93
N ALA A 2 -5.66 26.07 -27.26
CA ALA A 2 -6.61 25.52 -26.33
C ALA A 2 -6.02 24.28 -25.68
N HIS A 3 -6.01 24.21 -24.33
CA HIS A 3 -5.73 23.01 -23.59
C HIS A 3 -6.97 22.12 -23.65
N GLU A 4 -6.91 21.04 -24.41
CA GLU A 4 -7.90 19.97 -24.38
C GLU A 4 -7.85 19.27 -23.02
N ASN A 5 -8.91 19.39 -22.27
CA ASN A 5 -9.20 18.69 -21.03
C ASN A 5 -9.52 17.22 -21.40
N LEU A 6 -8.56 16.34 -21.26
CA LEU A 6 -8.78 14.89 -21.33
C LEU A 6 -9.52 14.45 -20.05
N SER A 7 -10.84 14.41 -20.12
CA SER A 7 -11.67 13.73 -19.10
C SER A 7 -11.31 12.24 -19.04
N PRO A 8 -11.16 11.63 -17.86
CA PRO A 8 -10.94 10.20 -17.76
C PRO A 8 -12.14 9.44 -18.30
N ILE A 9 -11.90 8.52 -19.23
CA ILE A 9 -12.93 7.63 -19.79
C ILE A 9 -13.32 6.65 -18.68
N THR A 10 -14.39 6.99 -17.96
CA THR A 10 -15.03 6.10 -16.97
C THR A 10 -16.25 5.47 -17.62
N GLN A 11 -16.04 4.50 -18.51
CA GLN A 11 -17.12 3.58 -18.84
C GLN A 11 -16.91 2.30 -18.04
N PRO A 12 -17.89 1.89 -17.19
CA PRO A 12 -17.82 0.58 -16.53
C PRO A 12 -17.93 -0.52 -17.59
N LEU A 13 -17.03 -1.50 -17.49
CA LEU A 13 -17.09 -2.71 -18.32
C LEU A 13 -18.41 -3.47 -18.12
N PRO A 14 -18.93 -4.18 -19.13
CA PRO A 14 -20.13 -5.00 -18.99
C PRO A 14 -19.93 -6.04 -17.88
N SER A 15 -20.94 -6.21 -17.04
CA SER A 15 -20.97 -6.99 -15.80
C SER A 15 -20.59 -8.48 -15.87
N GLY A 16 -20.24 -8.98 -17.05
CA GLY A 16 -19.82 -10.38 -17.25
C GLY A 16 -18.31 -10.61 -17.26
N LEU A 17 -17.47 -9.57 -17.20
CA LEU A 17 -16.01 -9.66 -17.32
C LEU A 17 -15.26 -9.33 -16.03
N VAL A 18 -15.95 -8.89 -14.97
CA VAL A 18 -15.30 -8.54 -13.70
C VAL A 18 -15.00 -9.82 -12.91
N PRO A 19 -13.73 -10.08 -12.52
CA PRO A 19 -13.41 -11.24 -11.69
C PRO A 19 -14.24 -11.24 -10.40
N SER A 20 -14.91 -12.34 -10.12
CA SER A 20 -15.88 -12.44 -9.01
C SER A 20 -15.27 -12.08 -7.66
N GLY A 21 -14.01 -12.45 -7.42
CA GLY A 21 -13.28 -12.11 -6.21
C GLY A 21 -13.04 -10.61 -6.07
N PHE A 22 -12.66 -9.93 -7.15
CA PHE A 22 -12.46 -8.48 -7.13
C PHE A 22 -13.78 -7.73 -6.86
N ALA A 23 -14.86 -8.11 -7.57
CA ALA A 23 -16.17 -7.51 -7.36
C ALA A 23 -16.69 -7.71 -5.93
N ALA A 24 -16.51 -8.90 -5.36
CA ALA A 24 -16.90 -9.19 -3.98
C ALA A 24 -16.12 -8.33 -2.97
N VAL A 25 -14.81 -8.19 -3.14
CA VAL A 25 -13.97 -7.35 -2.27
C VAL A 25 -14.40 -5.89 -2.35
N GLU A 26 -14.65 -5.35 -3.53
CA GLU A 26 -15.14 -3.97 -3.69
C GLU A 26 -16.48 -3.74 -2.98
N GLN A 27 -17.41 -4.66 -3.08
CA GLN A 27 -18.70 -4.61 -2.38
C GLN A 27 -18.50 -4.66 -0.86
N GLU A 28 -17.61 -5.51 -0.37
CA GLU A 28 -17.33 -5.61 1.07
C GLU A 28 -16.65 -4.35 1.63
N ILE A 29 -15.73 -3.73 0.88
CA ILE A 29 -15.12 -2.44 1.25
C ILE A 29 -16.20 -1.35 1.31
N ALA A 30 -17.08 -1.27 0.29
CA ALA A 30 -18.16 -0.29 0.26
C ALA A 30 -19.11 -0.47 1.46
N ARG A 31 -19.44 -1.71 1.82
CA ARG A 31 -20.27 -2.02 3.00
C ARG A 31 -19.57 -1.62 4.30
N ALA A 32 -18.29 -1.98 4.47
CA ALA A 32 -17.52 -1.62 5.66
C ALA A 32 -17.37 -0.10 5.83
N CYS A 33 -17.16 0.63 4.72
CA CYS A 33 -17.15 2.10 4.75
C CYS A 33 -18.48 2.67 5.21
N LYS A 34 -19.61 2.16 4.68
CA LYS A 34 -20.96 2.58 5.10
C LYS A 34 -21.22 2.33 6.58
N GLU A 35 -20.86 1.15 7.09
CA GLU A 35 -20.97 0.78 8.50
C GLU A 35 -20.11 1.70 9.40
N ALA A 36 -18.91 2.07 8.93
CA ALA A 36 -18.01 2.99 9.61
C ALA A 36 -18.36 4.48 9.39
N ARG A 37 -19.44 4.79 8.68
CA ARG A 37 -19.84 6.15 8.31
C ARG A 37 -18.74 6.93 7.57
N ARG A 38 -18.03 6.25 6.67
CA ARG A 38 -16.95 6.78 5.86
C ARG A 38 -17.33 6.79 4.39
N ASP A 39 -16.79 7.75 3.65
CA ASP A 39 -16.87 7.72 2.18
C ASP A 39 -16.06 6.53 1.63
N ARG A 40 -16.61 5.78 0.65
CA ARG A 40 -15.88 4.71 -0.06
C ARG A 40 -14.59 5.24 -0.69
N ALA A 41 -14.59 6.47 -1.21
CA ALA A 41 -13.43 7.10 -1.81
C ALA A 41 -12.28 7.37 -0.81
N SER A 42 -12.55 7.34 0.51
CA SER A 42 -11.53 7.48 1.55
C SER A 42 -10.68 6.23 1.75
N VAL A 43 -10.98 5.13 1.07
CA VAL A 43 -10.27 3.85 1.21
C VAL A 43 -9.80 3.35 -0.15
N SER A 44 -8.51 3.22 -0.32
CA SER A 44 -7.87 2.64 -1.50
C SER A 44 -7.68 1.13 -1.32
N LEU A 45 -8.12 0.35 -2.30
CA LEU A 45 -7.80 -1.07 -2.38
C LEU A 45 -6.43 -1.24 -3.07
N ILE A 46 -5.48 -1.86 -2.40
CA ILE A 46 -4.25 -2.37 -2.99
C ILE A 46 -4.48 -3.85 -3.32
N ALA A 47 -4.61 -4.18 -4.60
CA ALA A 47 -4.71 -5.56 -5.06
C ALA A 47 -3.32 -6.21 -5.00
N VAL A 48 -3.14 -7.18 -4.08
CA VAL A 48 -1.84 -7.80 -3.81
C VAL A 48 -1.59 -8.92 -4.82
N SER A 49 -0.77 -8.61 -5.82
CA SER A 49 -0.50 -9.44 -7.00
C SER A 49 0.81 -10.23 -6.94
N LYS A 50 1.46 -10.26 -5.75
CA LYS A 50 2.67 -11.08 -5.55
C LYS A 50 2.44 -12.52 -5.98
N THR A 51 3.43 -13.14 -6.63
CA THR A 51 3.39 -14.52 -7.13
C THR A 51 2.42 -14.81 -8.29
N PHE A 52 1.58 -13.86 -8.69
CA PHE A 52 0.72 -13.98 -9.86
C PHE A 52 1.41 -13.38 -11.09
N ASP A 53 1.17 -13.99 -12.25
CA ASP A 53 1.67 -13.52 -13.56
C ASP A 53 0.76 -12.46 -14.18
N ALA A 54 1.17 -11.95 -15.34
CA ALA A 54 0.44 -10.92 -16.05
C ALA A 54 -0.97 -11.38 -16.46
N ASP A 55 -1.15 -12.66 -16.84
CA ASP A 55 -2.42 -13.19 -17.30
C ASP A 55 -3.47 -13.21 -16.18
N ALA A 56 -3.05 -13.49 -14.94
CA ALA A 56 -3.92 -13.45 -13.78
C ALA A 56 -4.26 -12.01 -13.36
N ILE A 57 -3.35 -11.04 -13.59
CA ILE A 57 -3.51 -9.64 -13.18
C ILE A 57 -4.36 -8.85 -14.18
N THR A 58 -4.20 -9.10 -15.46
CA THR A 58 -4.85 -8.36 -16.54
C THR A 58 -6.38 -8.24 -16.38
N PRO A 59 -7.14 -9.29 -16.08
CA PRO A 59 -8.59 -9.16 -15.87
C PRO A 59 -8.97 -8.21 -14.74
N VAL A 60 -8.14 -8.10 -13.69
CA VAL A 60 -8.37 -7.20 -12.55
C VAL A 60 -8.05 -5.74 -12.95
N ILE A 61 -7.04 -5.52 -13.79
CA ILE A 61 -6.76 -4.21 -14.39
C ILE A 61 -7.93 -3.76 -15.29
N GLU A 62 -8.40 -4.66 -16.15
CA GLU A 62 -9.51 -4.41 -17.06
C GLU A 62 -10.83 -4.14 -16.32
N ALA A 63 -11.01 -4.76 -15.16
CA ALA A 63 -12.12 -4.48 -14.25
C ALA A 63 -12.03 -3.09 -13.56
N GLY A 64 -10.98 -2.32 -13.83
CA GLY A 64 -10.81 -0.94 -13.34
C GLY A 64 -9.85 -0.78 -12.18
N GLN A 65 -9.25 -1.85 -11.63
CA GLN A 65 -8.25 -1.71 -10.57
C GLN A 65 -6.98 -1.03 -11.09
N ARG A 66 -6.46 -0.08 -10.30
CA ARG A 66 -5.27 0.69 -10.67
C ARG A 66 -4.16 0.66 -9.63
N ILE A 67 -4.41 0.24 -8.40
CA ILE A 67 -3.40 0.20 -7.33
C ILE A 67 -3.06 -1.25 -7.04
N PHE A 68 -1.81 -1.64 -7.25
CA PHE A 68 -1.34 -3.01 -7.04
C PHE A 68 -0.21 -3.08 -6.02
N GLY A 69 -0.09 -4.20 -5.32
CA GLY A 69 0.90 -4.41 -4.29
C GLY A 69 1.82 -5.59 -4.58
N GLU A 70 3.13 -5.36 -4.45
CA GLU A 70 4.17 -6.39 -4.61
C GLU A 70 5.03 -6.49 -3.36
N ASN A 71 5.53 -7.70 -3.09
CA ASN A 71 6.41 -7.92 -1.96
C ASN A 71 7.90 -7.82 -2.32
N ARG A 72 8.27 -8.03 -3.58
CA ARG A 72 9.66 -8.14 -4.02
C ARG A 72 9.96 -7.26 -5.23
N VAL A 73 10.98 -6.43 -5.11
CA VAL A 73 11.40 -5.51 -6.19
C VAL A 73 11.74 -6.27 -7.48
N GLN A 74 12.43 -7.42 -7.39
CA GLN A 74 12.85 -8.16 -8.59
C GLN A 74 11.68 -8.79 -9.34
N GLU A 75 10.72 -9.34 -8.61
CA GLU A 75 9.48 -9.87 -9.21
C GLU A 75 8.69 -8.76 -9.92
N ALA A 76 8.56 -7.63 -9.24
CA ALA A 76 7.87 -6.47 -9.82
C ALA A 76 8.58 -5.96 -11.08
N LYS A 77 9.90 -5.86 -11.09
CA LYS A 77 10.69 -5.43 -12.27
C LYS A 77 10.48 -6.33 -13.48
N ALA A 78 10.33 -7.61 -13.28
CA ALA A 78 10.14 -8.56 -14.39
C ALA A 78 8.75 -8.46 -15.01
N LYS A 79 7.74 -8.08 -14.22
CA LYS A 79 6.32 -8.16 -14.58
C LYS A 79 5.69 -6.82 -14.97
N TRP A 80 5.90 -5.80 -14.14
CA TRP A 80 5.12 -4.57 -14.19
C TRP A 80 5.43 -3.60 -15.35
N PRO A 81 6.67 -3.43 -15.86
CA PRO A 81 6.94 -2.49 -16.95
C PRO A 81 6.08 -2.74 -18.20
N GLY A 82 5.86 -4.00 -18.57
CA GLY A 82 4.97 -4.37 -19.66
C GLY A 82 3.50 -4.01 -19.40
N LEU A 83 3.00 -4.35 -18.21
CA LEU A 83 1.62 -4.06 -17.83
C LEU A 83 1.37 -2.54 -17.71
N MET A 84 2.30 -1.78 -17.13
CA MET A 84 2.18 -0.32 -16.99
C MET A 84 2.23 0.39 -18.35
N SER A 85 2.99 -0.16 -19.31
CA SER A 85 3.02 0.36 -20.69
C SER A 85 1.69 0.09 -21.43
N ALA A 86 1.10 -1.08 -21.20
CA ALA A 86 -0.17 -1.46 -21.83
C ALA A 86 -1.39 -0.80 -21.18
N TYR A 87 -1.32 -0.53 -19.88
CA TYR A 87 -2.45 -0.02 -19.08
C TYR A 87 -2.01 1.24 -18.29
N PRO A 88 -2.23 2.44 -18.84
CA PRO A 88 -1.86 3.69 -18.16
C PRO A 88 -2.59 3.91 -16.84
N GLY A 89 -1.96 4.64 -15.94
CA GLY A 89 -2.55 5.04 -14.66
C GLY A 89 -2.44 4.00 -13.54
N ILE A 90 -1.66 2.93 -13.73
CA ILE A 90 -1.36 1.98 -12.66
C ILE A 90 -0.39 2.62 -11.66
N ALA A 91 -0.73 2.53 -10.38
CA ALA A 91 0.15 2.83 -9.25
C ALA A 91 0.62 1.53 -8.60
N LEU A 92 1.93 1.38 -8.45
CA LEU A 92 2.54 0.18 -7.90
C LEU A 92 3.11 0.46 -6.51
N HIS A 93 2.69 -0.33 -5.52
CA HIS A 93 3.11 -0.21 -4.14
C HIS A 93 4.03 -1.36 -3.71
N LEU A 94 5.18 -1.06 -3.12
CA LEU A 94 6.01 -2.06 -2.45
C LEU A 94 5.48 -2.23 -1.02
N ILE A 95 4.92 -3.39 -0.74
CA ILE A 95 4.31 -3.70 0.57
C ILE A 95 5.09 -4.78 1.35
N GLY A 96 6.12 -5.36 0.76
CA GLY A 96 7.05 -6.28 1.41
C GLY A 96 8.34 -5.59 1.85
N PRO A 97 9.24 -6.32 2.54
CA PRO A 97 10.47 -5.77 3.08
C PRO A 97 11.42 -5.28 1.97
N LEU A 98 12.02 -4.12 2.17
CA LEU A 98 13.00 -3.54 1.26
C LEU A 98 14.42 -3.77 1.76
N GLN A 99 15.28 -4.33 0.92
CA GLN A 99 16.73 -4.37 1.14
C GLN A 99 17.37 -3.07 0.66
N SER A 100 18.35 -2.54 1.40
CA SER A 100 18.98 -1.24 1.09
C SER A 100 19.63 -1.22 -0.30
N ASN A 101 20.22 -2.33 -0.75
CA ASN A 101 20.80 -2.47 -2.08
C ASN A 101 19.76 -2.50 -3.22
N LYS A 102 18.46 -2.54 -2.90
CA LYS A 102 17.35 -2.49 -3.87
C LYS A 102 16.61 -1.15 -3.88
N ALA A 103 17.05 -0.19 -3.07
CA ALA A 103 16.42 1.13 -2.98
C ALA A 103 16.38 1.85 -4.33
N LYS A 104 17.44 1.72 -5.14
CA LYS A 104 17.51 2.30 -6.49
C LYS A 104 16.37 1.83 -7.38
N GLU A 105 16.21 0.52 -7.48
CA GLU A 105 15.15 -0.08 -8.30
C GLU A 105 13.76 0.18 -7.70
N ALA A 106 13.65 0.21 -6.38
CA ALA A 106 12.39 0.49 -5.70
C ALA A 106 11.91 1.92 -5.98
N VAL A 107 12.77 2.92 -5.83
CA VAL A 107 12.44 4.32 -6.13
C VAL A 107 12.11 4.51 -7.61
N ALA A 108 12.79 3.79 -8.52
CA ALA A 108 12.52 3.89 -9.95
C ALA A 108 11.14 3.32 -10.35
N LEU A 109 10.66 2.28 -9.67
CA LEU A 109 9.49 1.51 -10.11
C LEU A 109 8.22 1.81 -9.30
N PHE A 110 8.33 1.95 -7.99
CA PHE A 110 7.14 2.04 -7.11
C PHE A 110 6.70 3.48 -6.87
N ASP A 111 5.38 3.65 -6.75
CA ASP A 111 4.73 4.92 -6.41
C ASP A 111 4.55 5.07 -4.89
N ALA A 112 4.58 3.95 -4.16
CA ALA A 112 4.60 3.93 -2.70
C ALA A 112 5.47 2.79 -2.16
N ILE A 113 6.14 3.04 -1.02
CA ILE A 113 6.96 2.06 -0.30
C ILE A 113 6.46 2.01 1.15
N HIS A 114 5.96 0.84 1.58
CA HIS A 114 5.28 0.66 2.86
C HIS A 114 6.17 0.08 3.96
N SER A 115 7.46 -0.10 3.71
CA SER A 115 8.38 -0.84 4.59
C SER A 115 9.58 -0.01 5.03
N VAL A 116 9.36 1.27 5.36
CA VAL A 116 10.38 2.13 5.97
C VAL A 116 10.44 1.81 7.46
N ASP A 117 11.47 1.09 7.89
CA ASP A 117 11.51 0.49 9.24
C ASP A 117 12.85 0.61 9.97
N ARG A 118 13.89 1.16 9.34
CA ARG A 118 15.22 1.30 9.94
C ARG A 118 16.08 2.38 9.26
N PRO A 119 17.09 2.93 9.98
CA PRO A 119 17.92 4.02 9.46
C PRO A 119 18.64 3.72 8.14
N SER A 120 19.09 2.48 7.93
CA SER A 120 19.76 2.09 6.67
C SER A 120 18.86 2.18 5.44
N ILE A 121 17.56 1.92 5.60
CA ILE A 121 16.57 2.11 4.53
C ILE A 121 16.30 3.59 4.31
N CYS A 122 16.16 4.38 5.38
CA CYS A 122 15.97 5.82 5.24
C CYS A 122 17.13 6.46 4.46
N GLN A 123 18.38 6.13 4.81
CA GLN A 123 19.56 6.62 4.10
C GLN A 123 19.59 6.22 2.62
N ALA A 124 19.29 4.95 2.33
CA ALA A 124 19.26 4.44 0.97
C ALA A 124 18.16 5.10 0.13
N LEU A 125 16.95 5.26 0.68
CA LEU A 125 15.83 5.93 0.01
C LEU A 125 16.11 7.41 -0.22
N ALA A 126 16.64 8.14 0.77
CA ALA A 126 16.96 9.56 0.64
C ALA A 126 17.96 9.80 -0.52
N LYS A 127 19.03 9.00 -0.58
CA LYS A 127 20.01 9.04 -1.67
C LYS A 127 19.38 8.84 -3.03
N GLU A 128 18.54 7.81 -3.18
CA GLU A 128 17.96 7.44 -4.47
C GLU A 128 16.84 8.40 -4.90
N ILE A 129 16.04 8.89 -3.97
CA ILE A 129 15.01 9.91 -4.21
C ILE A 129 15.66 11.21 -4.73
N ASP A 130 16.76 11.64 -4.10
CA ASP A 130 17.48 12.82 -4.56
C ASP A 130 18.13 12.61 -5.94
N SER A 131 18.77 11.46 -6.15
CA SER A 131 19.43 11.13 -7.41
C SER A 131 18.46 11.03 -8.59
N GLN A 132 17.28 10.40 -8.39
CA GLN A 132 16.32 10.15 -9.47
C GLN A 132 15.25 11.24 -9.59
N LYS A 133 15.19 12.18 -8.63
CA LYS A 133 14.16 13.23 -8.55
C LYS A 133 12.73 12.66 -8.57
N ARG A 134 12.57 11.41 -8.10
CA ARG A 134 11.30 10.72 -7.97
C ARG A 134 10.97 10.53 -6.50
N ARG A 135 9.75 10.89 -6.09
CA ARG A 135 9.31 10.90 -4.69
C ARG A 135 8.13 9.94 -4.48
N PRO A 136 8.38 8.65 -4.27
CA PRO A 136 7.32 7.72 -3.89
C PRO A 136 6.74 8.11 -2.53
N GLN A 137 5.48 7.78 -2.29
CA GLN A 137 4.90 7.88 -0.95
C GLN A 137 5.60 6.91 0.00
N LEU A 138 5.97 7.38 1.19
CA LEU A 138 6.69 6.56 2.16
C LEU A 138 5.83 6.31 3.41
N PHE A 139 5.69 5.04 3.75
CA PHE A 139 5.01 4.62 4.98
C PHE A 139 6.02 4.01 5.93
N VAL A 140 6.04 4.47 7.17
CA VAL A 140 6.80 3.82 8.24
C VAL A 140 6.03 2.57 8.66
N GLN A 141 6.71 1.43 8.63
CA GLN A 141 6.17 0.17 9.12
C GLN A 141 6.37 0.05 10.63
N LEU A 142 5.27 -0.21 11.34
CA LEU A 142 5.26 -0.49 12.77
C LEU A 142 5.20 -2.00 13.04
N ASN A 143 5.96 -2.44 14.02
CA ASN A 143 5.85 -3.77 14.63
C ASN A 143 4.99 -3.66 15.89
N THR A 144 3.68 -3.64 15.72
CA THR A 144 2.72 -3.41 16.80
C THR A 144 2.58 -4.56 17.79
N GLY A 145 3.05 -5.75 17.42
CA GLY A 145 3.13 -6.91 18.32
C GLY A 145 4.48 -7.03 19.04
N GLU A 146 5.44 -6.15 18.73
CA GLU A 146 6.80 -6.17 19.29
C GLU A 146 7.50 -7.55 19.16
N GLU A 147 7.18 -8.28 18.08
CA GLU A 147 7.72 -9.60 17.78
C GLU A 147 9.15 -9.46 17.22
N PRO A 148 10.19 -10.00 17.90
CA PRO A 148 11.59 -9.76 17.50
C PRO A 148 11.96 -10.18 16.09
N GLN A 149 11.24 -11.18 15.52
CA GLN A 149 11.47 -11.72 14.19
C GLN A 149 10.76 -10.93 13.09
N LYS A 150 9.86 -9.98 13.41
CA LYS A 150 9.11 -9.19 12.45
C LYS A 150 9.77 -7.84 12.19
N ALA A 151 9.68 -7.41 10.93
CA ALA A 151 10.11 -6.07 10.53
C ALA A 151 9.16 -5.00 11.07
N GLY A 152 9.68 -3.80 11.26
CA GLY A 152 8.92 -2.65 11.72
C GLY A 152 9.53 -2.02 12.97
N VAL A 153 9.23 -0.74 13.16
CA VAL A 153 9.65 0.04 14.33
C VAL A 153 8.74 -0.27 15.50
N ALA A 154 9.29 -0.43 16.70
CA ALA A 154 8.48 -0.59 17.91
C ALA A 154 7.59 0.64 18.15
N PRO A 155 6.36 0.49 18.65
CA PRO A 155 5.44 1.60 18.89
C PRO A 155 6.01 2.70 19.80
N THR A 156 6.86 2.32 20.76
CA THR A 156 7.53 3.23 21.67
C THR A 156 8.62 4.07 21.02
N GLU A 157 9.19 3.61 19.91
CA GLU A 157 10.25 4.29 19.15
C GLU A 157 9.72 5.05 17.93
N ALA A 158 8.43 4.87 17.60
CA ALA A 158 7.84 5.37 16.37
C ALA A 158 7.98 6.89 16.18
N ASP A 159 7.73 7.67 17.22
CA ASP A 159 7.79 9.14 17.14
C ASP A 159 9.21 9.63 16.85
N ALA A 160 10.19 9.08 17.56
CA ALA A 160 11.60 9.43 17.36
C ALA A 160 12.10 8.99 15.97
N PHE A 161 11.64 7.82 15.48
CA PHE A 161 12.00 7.34 14.16
C PHE A 161 11.38 8.21 13.05
N ILE A 162 10.10 8.59 13.16
CA ILE A 162 9.43 9.47 12.19
C ILE A 162 10.12 10.85 12.16
N ALA A 163 10.44 11.41 13.32
CA ALA A 163 11.20 12.66 13.41
C ALA A 163 12.57 12.52 12.72
N ALA A 164 13.31 11.44 12.98
CA ALA A 164 14.59 11.19 12.32
C ALA A 164 14.46 11.02 10.80
N CYS A 165 13.41 10.38 10.28
CA CYS A 165 13.14 10.31 8.85
C CYS A 165 13.04 11.71 8.23
N ARG A 166 12.32 12.62 8.88
CA ARG A 166 12.09 13.99 8.40
C ARG A 166 13.34 14.86 8.55
N GLU A 167 13.92 14.90 9.75
CA GLU A 167 14.97 15.86 10.11
C GLU A 167 16.37 15.44 9.65
N LYS A 168 16.70 14.14 9.79
CA LYS A 168 18.04 13.65 9.45
C LYS A 168 18.16 13.19 8.00
N HIS A 169 17.06 12.65 7.43
CA HIS A 169 17.09 12.06 6.10
C HIS A 169 16.32 12.87 5.06
N GLY A 170 15.59 13.92 5.44
CA GLY A 170 14.80 14.76 4.54
C GLY A 170 13.67 13.99 3.83
N LEU A 171 13.16 12.91 4.44
CA LEU A 171 12.12 12.09 3.88
C LEU A 171 10.73 12.62 4.26
N GLU A 172 9.85 12.72 3.27
CA GLU A 172 8.44 13.01 3.49
C GLU A 172 7.70 11.71 3.81
N ILE A 173 7.33 11.52 5.09
CA ILE A 173 6.54 10.38 5.51
C ILE A 173 5.06 10.68 5.27
N SER A 174 4.43 9.85 4.44
CA SER A 174 3.02 9.98 4.04
C SER A 174 2.07 9.29 5.00
N GLY A 175 2.53 8.26 5.72
CA GLY A 175 1.66 7.48 6.59
C GLY A 175 2.37 6.38 7.37
N LEU A 176 1.57 5.54 8.01
CA LEU A 176 2.02 4.35 8.74
C LEU A 176 1.46 3.08 8.11
N MET A 177 2.21 2.00 8.27
CA MET A 177 1.79 0.66 7.90
C MET A 177 1.94 -0.28 9.10
N CYS A 178 0.99 -1.18 9.31
CA CYS A 178 1.14 -2.28 10.26
C CYS A 178 0.58 -3.60 9.72
N ILE A 179 1.07 -4.69 10.29
CA ILE A 179 0.56 -6.05 10.14
C ILE A 179 0.46 -6.62 11.57
N PRO A 180 -0.75 -6.72 12.12
CA PRO A 180 -0.95 -7.30 13.45
C PRO A 180 -0.40 -8.74 13.56
N PRO A 181 -0.07 -9.21 14.77
CA PRO A 181 0.15 -10.64 15.02
C PRO A 181 -1.05 -11.49 14.60
N VAL A 182 -0.78 -12.71 14.09
CA VAL A 182 -1.82 -13.59 13.54
C VAL A 182 -2.75 -14.11 14.65
N ASP A 183 -2.21 -14.31 15.84
CA ASP A 183 -2.85 -14.93 16.99
C ASP A 183 -3.52 -13.90 17.92
N GLU A 184 -3.45 -12.61 17.58
CA GLU A 184 -4.02 -11.54 18.39
C GLU A 184 -5.20 -10.86 17.67
N ALA A 185 -6.09 -10.25 18.46
CA ALA A 185 -7.17 -9.44 17.90
C ALA A 185 -6.59 -8.22 17.18
N PRO A 186 -6.93 -7.94 15.90
CA PRO A 186 -6.29 -6.88 15.14
C PRO A 186 -6.71 -5.46 15.57
N ALA A 187 -7.87 -5.31 16.20
CA ALA A 187 -8.43 -4.00 16.55
C ALA A 187 -7.52 -3.13 17.43
N PRO A 188 -6.89 -3.64 18.52
CA PRO A 188 -5.97 -2.86 19.33
C PRO A 188 -4.75 -2.34 18.53
N HIS A 189 -4.22 -3.15 17.62
CA HIS A 189 -3.08 -2.79 16.76
C HIS A 189 -3.44 -1.69 15.76
N PHE A 190 -4.63 -1.76 15.17
CA PHE A 190 -5.14 -0.71 14.27
C PHE A 190 -5.40 0.59 15.04
N ALA A 191 -5.99 0.51 16.23
CA ALA A 191 -6.20 1.68 17.09
C ALA A 191 -4.86 2.34 17.49
N LEU A 192 -3.87 1.53 17.87
CA LEU A 192 -2.53 2.02 18.22
C LEU A 192 -1.85 2.71 17.02
N THR A 193 -1.90 2.08 15.84
CA THR A 193 -1.35 2.66 14.60
C THR A 193 -2.01 4.00 14.28
N ALA A 194 -3.34 4.08 14.36
CA ALA A 194 -4.09 5.32 14.12
C ALA A 194 -3.72 6.41 15.14
N LYS A 195 -3.56 6.07 16.42
CA LYS A 195 -3.14 7.00 17.48
C LYS A 195 -1.74 7.54 17.23
N ILE A 196 -0.79 6.69 16.84
CA ILE A 196 0.59 7.11 16.51
C ILE A 196 0.57 8.02 15.28
N ALA A 197 -0.18 7.68 14.24
CA ALA A 197 -0.30 8.51 13.04
C ALA A 197 -0.84 9.91 13.39
N ALA A 198 -1.94 9.98 14.12
CA ALA A 198 -2.59 11.25 14.48
C ALA A 198 -1.65 12.19 15.24
N ARG A 199 -0.89 11.70 16.25
CA ARG A 199 0.03 12.54 17.02
C ARG A 199 1.26 13.00 16.21
N ASN A 200 1.56 12.32 15.08
CA ASN A 200 2.63 12.69 14.15
C ASN A 200 2.14 13.49 12.93
N GLY A 201 0.85 13.87 12.89
CA GLY A 201 0.25 14.61 11.78
C GLY A 201 0.14 13.77 10.48
N LEU A 202 0.08 12.45 10.59
CA LEU A 202 -0.04 11.52 9.45
C LEU A 202 -1.49 11.09 9.26
N THR A 203 -1.96 11.11 8.03
CA THR A 203 -3.35 10.80 7.68
C THR A 203 -3.52 9.47 6.94
N ASN A 204 -2.44 8.93 6.34
CA ASN A 204 -2.52 7.68 5.61
C ASN A 204 -2.21 6.48 6.52
N LEU A 205 -3.10 5.48 6.48
CA LEU A 205 -3.00 4.25 7.26
C LEU A 205 -3.11 3.04 6.33
N SER A 206 -1.98 2.37 6.09
CA SER A 206 -1.91 1.12 5.36
C SER A 206 -2.03 -0.05 6.32
N MET A 207 -3.23 -0.53 6.54
CA MET A 207 -3.53 -1.62 7.47
C MET A 207 -4.80 -2.36 7.05
N GLY A 208 -4.89 -3.64 7.44
CA GLY A 208 -5.96 -4.53 7.04
C GLY A 208 -5.64 -5.33 5.76
N MET A 209 -5.87 -6.63 5.86
CA MET A 209 -5.68 -7.64 4.81
C MET A 209 -6.98 -8.42 4.60
N SER A 210 -6.95 -9.48 3.79
CA SER A 210 -8.14 -10.27 3.42
C SER A 210 -9.01 -10.71 4.61
N ALA A 211 -8.41 -10.98 5.78
CA ALA A 211 -9.14 -11.46 6.96
C ALA A 211 -9.72 -10.33 7.84
N ASP A 212 -9.11 -9.14 7.82
CA ASP A 212 -9.35 -8.13 8.84
C ASP A 212 -9.55 -6.70 8.31
N PHE A 213 -9.56 -6.49 6.98
CA PHE A 213 -9.68 -5.15 6.38
C PHE A 213 -10.96 -4.41 6.79
N LYS A 214 -12.06 -5.13 7.07
CA LYS A 214 -13.31 -4.51 7.54
C LYS A 214 -13.12 -3.84 8.90
N ILE A 215 -12.41 -4.51 9.81
CA ILE A 215 -12.04 -3.96 11.10
C ILE A 215 -11.09 -2.76 10.90
N ALA A 216 -10.08 -2.91 10.06
CA ALA A 216 -9.14 -1.83 9.77
C ALA A 216 -9.84 -0.57 9.24
N ILE A 217 -10.84 -0.71 8.37
CA ILE A 217 -11.64 0.41 7.86
C ILE A 217 -12.35 1.14 9.01
N ALA A 218 -12.92 0.42 9.98
CA ALA A 218 -13.56 1.03 11.14
C ALA A 218 -12.56 1.82 12.01
N PHE A 219 -11.29 1.43 12.03
CA PHE A 219 -10.20 2.14 12.72
C PHE A 219 -9.45 3.15 11.85
N GLY A 220 -10.00 3.53 10.70
CA GLY A 220 -9.46 4.63 9.89
C GLY A 220 -8.51 4.22 8.77
N ALA A 221 -8.36 2.93 8.42
CA ALA A 221 -7.53 2.52 7.29
C ALA A 221 -7.86 3.33 6.02
N THR A 222 -6.84 3.85 5.36
CA THR A 222 -6.95 4.53 4.06
C THR A 222 -6.49 3.64 2.92
N HIS A 223 -5.69 2.61 3.23
CA HIS A 223 -5.20 1.62 2.29
C HIS A 223 -5.39 0.23 2.89
N VAL A 224 -6.15 -0.62 2.21
CA VAL A 224 -6.32 -2.04 2.55
C VAL A 224 -5.64 -2.91 1.51
N ARG A 225 -5.01 -4.02 1.92
CA ARG A 225 -4.17 -4.87 1.09
C ARG A 225 -4.80 -6.25 0.95
N VAL A 226 -5.43 -6.52 -0.18
CA VAL A 226 -6.17 -7.77 -0.39
C VAL A 226 -5.58 -8.55 -1.56
N GLY A 227 -5.26 -9.79 -1.34
CA GLY A 227 -4.68 -10.69 -2.36
C GLY A 227 -5.52 -11.93 -2.59
N SER A 228 -5.53 -12.87 -1.64
CA SER A 228 -6.19 -14.18 -1.79
C SER A 228 -7.68 -14.10 -2.10
N ALA A 229 -8.38 -13.10 -1.58
CA ALA A 229 -9.79 -12.90 -1.88
C ALA A 229 -10.05 -12.39 -3.32
N ILE A 230 -9.03 -11.81 -4.00
CA ILE A 230 -9.12 -11.34 -5.39
C ILE A 230 -8.63 -12.41 -6.36
N PHE A 231 -7.43 -12.95 -6.11
CA PHE A 231 -6.71 -13.82 -7.05
C PHE A 231 -6.82 -15.32 -6.72
N GLY A 232 -7.37 -15.66 -5.56
CA GLY A 232 -7.43 -17.03 -5.07
C GLY A 232 -6.18 -17.45 -4.28
N HIS A 233 -6.20 -18.71 -3.82
CA HIS A 233 -5.05 -19.38 -3.21
C HIS A 233 -4.28 -20.16 -4.30
N ARG A 234 -2.94 -20.14 -4.18
CA ARG A 234 -2.09 -21.08 -4.94
C ARG A 234 -1.84 -22.33 -4.14
#